data_6c1ba5f4475a3d2143e74b73834ba8ee
#
_entry.id   6c1ba5f4475a3d2143e74b73834ba8ee
#
_cell.length_a   1.000
_cell.length_b   1.000
_cell.length_c   1.000
_cell.angle_alpha   90.00
_cell.angle_beta   90.00
_cell.angle_gamma   90.00
#
_symmetry.space_group_name_H-M   'P 1'
#
loop_
_entity.id
_entity.type
_entity.pdbx_description
1 polymer ?
#
loop_
_entity_poly.entity_id
_entity_poly.type
_entity_poly.pdbx_seq_one_letter_code
_entity_poly.pdbx_strand_id
1 'polypeptide(L)'
;MTLLYFVLILGITVTIHEFGHFLFAKKAGIYVYEFSIGMGPRLFKFNRKNDETEYSIRLFPIGGYVQMAGEEVEVDENIPVEKRMQSKTWLQRFLTVAAGVMFNFILCFVLLVGIGIFAGSSDNKYRIAEVEKGSAAEKAGIKVDDIVIGINGQLITTIEEFNSIKANFKAGEQITISVYRNGEIIDFDVTLDEALS
;
A
#
# COMPACT_ATOMS: atom_id res chain seq x y z
N MET A 1 -0.63 -0.91 18.65
CA MET A 1 -1.30 -0.89 17.32
C MET A 1 -0.31 -1.16 16.18
N THR A 2 0.82 -0.46 16.09
CA THR A 2 1.82 -0.60 15.00
C THR A 2 2.31 -2.03 14.79
N LEU A 3 2.65 -2.76 15.87
CA LEU A 3 3.11 -4.16 15.77
C LEU A 3 2.03 -5.09 15.18
N LEU A 4 0.77 -4.89 15.56
CA LEU A 4 -0.33 -5.69 15.01
C LEU A 4 -0.48 -5.48 13.49
N TYR A 5 -0.47 -4.22 13.03
CA TYR A 5 -0.53 -3.92 11.60
C TYR A 5 0.66 -4.49 10.84
N PHE A 6 1.86 -4.40 11.41
CA PHE A 6 3.07 -4.98 10.82
C PHE A 6 2.91 -6.50 10.62
N VAL A 7 2.48 -7.23 11.66
CA VAL A 7 2.28 -8.68 11.60
C VAL A 7 1.21 -9.06 10.57
N LEU A 8 0.11 -8.33 10.52
CA LEU A 8 -0.96 -8.58 9.54
C LEU A 8 -0.50 -8.34 8.10
N ILE A 9 0.16 -7.21 7.84
CA ILE A 9 0.66 -6.88 6.50
C ILE A 9 1.69 -7.91 6.06
N LEU A 10 2.65 -8.26 6.93
CA LEU A 10 3.65 -9.27 6.63
C LEU A 10 3.00 -10.64 6.36
N GLY A 11 2.06 -11.06 7.20
CA GLY A 11 1.33 -12.31 7.04
C GLY A 11 0.59 -12.40 5.70
N ILE A 12 -0.14 -11.34 5.33
CA ILE A 12 -0.84 -11.27 4.04
C ILE A 12 0.15 -11.32 2.88
N THR A 13 1.21 -10.50 2.94
CA THR A 13 2.21 -10.41 1.86
C THR A 13 2.89 -11.75 1.62
N VAL A 14 3.31 -12.45 2.70
CA VAL A 14 3.94 -13.77 2.57
C VAL A 14 2.93 -14.82 2.11
N THR A 15 1.70 -14.80 2.64
CA THR A 15 0.65 -15.76 2.19
C THR A 15 0.36 -15.62 0.68
N ILE A 16 0.29 -14.41 0.16
CA ILE A 16 0.08 -14.15 -1.28
C ILE A 16 1.31 -14.61 -2.10
N HIS A 17 2.51 -14.39 -1.57
CA HIS A 17 3.75 -14.90 -2.17
C HIS A 17 3.72 -16.42 -2.32
N GLU A 18 3.46 -17.13 -1.22
CA GLU A 18 3.36 -18.61 -1.20
C GLU A 18 2.23 -19.12 -2.09
N PHE A 19 1.11 -18.40 -2.12
CA PHE A 19 0.00 -18.72 -3.02
C PHE A 19 0.41 -18.65 -4.50
N GLY A 20 1.28 -17.72 -4.85
CA GLY A 20 1.87 -17.64 -6.20
C GLY A 20 2.62 -18.93 -6.55
N HIS A 21 3.54 -19.37 -5.70
CA HIS A 21 4.27 -20.63 -5.86
C HIS A 21 3.32 -21.83 -5.98
N PHE A 22 2.37 -21.92 -5.06
CA PHE A 22 1.36 -22.96 -5.04
C PHE A 22 0.60 -23.07 -6.36
N LEU A 23 0.06 -21.94 -6.84
CA LEU A 23 -0.76 -21.93 -8.05
C LEU A 23 0.03 -22.37 -9.28
N PHE A 24 1.26 -21.92 -9.44
CA PHE A 24 2.11 -22.28 -10.57
C PHE A 24 2.65 -23.70 -10.45
N ALA A 25 2.96 -24.19 -9.27
CA ALA A 25 3.30 -25.59 -9.03
C ALA A 25 2.16 -26.54 -9.45
N LYS A 26 0.94 -26.25 -8.99
CA LYS A 26 -0.26 -27.03 -9.39
C LYS A 26 -0.49 -26.99 -10.90
N LYS A 27 -0.36 -25.80 -11.52
CA LYS A 27 -0.50 -25.64 -12.99
C LYS A 27 0.58 -26.38 -13.77
N ALA A 28 1.80 -26.47 -13.23
CA ALA A 28 2.88 -27.26 -13.83
C ALA A 28 2.74 -28.77 -13.57
N GLY A 29 1.79 -29.20 -12.76
CA GLY A 29 1.60 -30.58 -12.37
C GLY A 29 2.71 -31.08 -11.42
N ILE A 30 3.25 -30.18 -10.59
CA ILE A 30 4.16 -30.52 -9.50
C ILE A 30 3.32 -30.99 -8.32
N TYR A 31 3.75 -32.07 -7.67
CA TYR A 31 3.10 -32.57 -6.46
C TYR A 31 3.37 -31.61 -5.31
N VAL A 32 2.30 -31.10 -4.69
CA VAL A 32 2.38 -30.21 -3.52
C VAL A 32 1.91 -30.98 -2.30
N TYR A 33 2.81 -31.20 -1.36
CA TYR A 33 2.50 -31.91 -0.12
C TYR A 33 1.63 -31.07 0.81
N GLU A 34 2.04 -29.83 1.06
CA GLU A 34 1.34 -28.94 1.98
C GLU A 34 1.36 -27.49 1.47
N PHE A 35 0.23 -26.80 1.64
CA PHE A 35 0.11 -25.35 1.57
C PHE A 35 -0.30 -24.84 2.95
N SER A 36 0.56 -24.06 3.59
CA SER A 36 0.36 -23.57 4.94
C SER A 36 0.22 -22.06 5.01
N ILE A 37 -0.81 -21.61 5.73
CA ILE A 37 -0.95 -20.22 6.15
C ILE A 37 -0.46 -20.10 7.59
N GLY A 38 0.55 -19.26 7.79
CA GLY A 38 1.21 -19.11 9.08
C GLY A 38 2.34 -20.10 9.31
N MET A 39 2.96 -20.00 10.47
CA MET A 39 4.07 -20.83 10.94
C MET A 39 3.81 -21.38 12.34
N GLY A 40 4.68 -22.32 12.79
CA GLY A 40 4.61 -22.93 14.12
C GLY A 40 3.64 -24.11 14.22
N PRO A 41 3.08 -24.38 15.40
CA PRO A 41 2.18 -25.49 15.61
C PRO A 41 0.93 -25.41 14.74
N ARG A 42 0.53 -26.55 14.20
CA ARG A 42 -0.65 -26.69 13.34
C ARG A 42 -1.92 -26.60 14.19
N LEU A 43 -2.81 -25.65 13.83
CA LEU A 43 -4.12 -25.49 14.48
C LEU A 43 -5.21 -26.28 13.77
N PHE A 44 -5.25 -26.16 12.44
CA PHE A 44 -6.24 -26.82 11.59
C PHE A 44 -5.56 -27.41 10.37
N LYS A 45 -6.09 -28.53 9.90
CA LYS A 45 -5.75 -29.12 8.62
C LYS A 45 -6.98 -29.66 7.92
N PHE A 46 -6.97 -29.59 6.60
CA PHE A 46 -7.99 -30.22 5.78
C PHE A 46 -7.41 -30.64 4.43
N ASN A 47 -8.00 -31.66 3.86
CA ASN A 47 -7.71 -32.11 2.51
C ASN A 47 -8.95 -31.92 1.65
N ARG A 48 -8.77 -31.36 0.46
CA ARG A 48 -9.86 -31.26 -0.50
C ARG A 48 -10.06 -32.60 -1.19
N LYS A 49 -11.32 -33.00 -1.41
CA LYS A 49 -11.62 -34.23 -2.14
C LYS A 49 -10.98 -34.20 -3.53
N ASN A 50 -10.24 -35.25 -3.88
CA ASN A 50 -9.48 -35.38 -5.12
C ASN A 50 -8.30 -34.39 -5.28
N ASP A 51 -7.74 -33.91 -4.20
CA ASP A 51 -6.52 -33.11 -4.19
C ASP A 51 -5.48 -33.78 -3.28
N GLU A 52 -4.24 -33.89 -3.76
CA GLU A 52 -3.14 -34.46 -2.99
C GLU A 52 -2.63 -33.51 -1.92
N THR A 53 -2.93 -32.20 -2.01
CA THR A 53 -2.39 -31.19 -1.12
C THR A 53 -3.10 -31.16 0.23
N GLU A 54 -2.33 -31.18 1.30
CA GLU A 54 -2.81 -30.86 2.65
C GLU A 54 -2.80 -29.33 2.83
N TYR A 55 -3.94 -28.77 3.21
CA TYR A 55 -4.05 -27.35 3.54
C TYR A 55 -4.02 -27.19 5.05
N SER A 56 -3.18 -26.29 5.56
CA SER A 56 -3.05 -26.06 7.00
C SER A 56 -3.10 -24.60 7.39
N ILE A 57 -3.59 -24.36 8.61
CA ILE A 57 -3.51 -23.05 9.28
C ILE A 57 -2.71 -23.26 10.56
N ARG A 58 -1.71 -22.41 10.77
CA ARG A 58 -0.78 -22.49 11.90
C ARG A 58 -0.92 -21.32 12.85
N LEU A 59 -0.36 -21.46 14.04
CA LEU A 59 -0.59 -20.58 15.18
C LEU A 59 -0.10 -19.13 14.94
N PHE A 60 1.08 -18.98 14.35
CA PHE A 60 1.66 -17.66 14.13
C PHE A 60 1.30 -17.15 12.72
N PRO A 61 0.53 -16.06 12.60
CA PRO A 61 0.11 -15.51 11.31
C PRO A 61 1.24 -14.77 10.59
N ILE A 62 2.46 -15.19 10.80
CA ILE A 62 3.68 -14.65 10.19
C ILE A 62 4.19 -15.68 9.21
N GLY A 63 4.09 -15.35 7.92
CA GLY A 63 4.57 -16.24 6.88
C GLY A 63 3.58 -17.31 6.45
N GLY A 64 4.10 -18.32 5.84
CA GLY A 64 3.46 -19.49 5.27
C GLY A 64 4.51 -20.32 4.56
N TYR A 65 4.14 -21.40 3.95
CA TYR A 65 5.02 -22.15 3.06
C TYR A 65 4.25 -23.05 2.10
N VAL A 66 4.89 -23.38 1.01
CA VAL A 66 4.49 -24.42 0.06
C VAL A 66 5.56 -25.47 0.03
N GLN A 67 5.19 -26.73 0.31
CA GLN A 67 6.11 -27.83 0.24
C GLN A 67 5.88 -28.60 -1.06
N MET A 68 6.86 -28.54 -1.96
CA MET A 68 6.78 -29.13 -3.30
C MET A 68 7.75 -30.30 -3.46
N ALA A 69 7.30 -31.32 -4.21
CA ALA A 69 8.16 -32.48 -4.50
C ALA A 69 9.34 -32.08 -5.41
N GLY A 70 10.55 -32.31 -4.91
CA GLY A 70 11.78 -32.10 -5.66
C GLY A 70 12.28 -30.65 -5.65
N GLU A 71 11.88 -29.85 -4.68
CA GLU A 71 12.52 -28.58 -4.38
C GLU A 71 13.62 -28.77 -3.32
N GLU A 72 13.29 -28.70 -2.04
CA GLU A 72 14.24 -28.87 -0.92
C GLU A 72 13.97 -30.12 -0.09
N VAL A 73 12.91 -30.85 -0.39
CA VAL A 73 12.43 -32.00 0.40
C VAL A 73 12.83 -33.30 -0.25
N GLU A 74 13.30 -34.25 0.56
CA GLU A 74 13.42 -35.63 0.13
C GLU A 74 12.08 -36.12 -0.43
N VAL A 75 12.11 -36.53 -1.68
CA VAL A 75 10.90 -36.93 -2.38
C VAL A 75 10.56 -38.34 -1.99
N ASP A 76 9.32 -38.56 -1.54
CA ASP A 76 8.78 -39.88 -1.34
C ASP A 76 8.93 -40.70 -2.64
N GLU A 77 9.50 -41.92 -2.53
CA GLU A 77 9.71 -42.82 -3.67
C GLU A 77 8.43 -43.11 -4.44
N ASN A 78 7.28 -43.07 -3.77
CA ASN A 78 5.95 -43.27 -4.35
C ASN A 78 5.49 -42.09 -5.24
N ILE A 79 6.15 -40.93 -5.19
CA ILE A 79 5.81 -39.79 -6.05
C ILE A 79 6.41 -39.98 -7.45
N PRO A 80 5.56 -40.05 -8.51
CA PRO A 80 6.02 -40.22 -9.88
C PRO A 80 7.02 -39.12 -10.28
N VAL A 81 8.05 -39.50 -11.03
CA VAL A 81 9.10 -38.55 -11.47
C VAL A 81 8.54 -37.37 -12.20
N GLU A 82 7.49 -37.57 -12.99
CA GLU A 82 6.82 -36.51 -13.76
C GLU A 82 6.15 -35.44 -12.89
N LYS A 83 5.88 -35.76 -11.63
CA LYS A 83 5.31 -34.81 -10.64
C LYS A 83 6.34 -34.10 -9.79
N ARG A 84 7.63 -34.34 -10.01
CA ARG A 84 8.72 -33.68 -9.28
C ARG A 84 9.16 -32.41 -10.02
N MET A 85 9.55 -31.39 -9.26
CA MET A 85 9.99 -30.11 -9.83
C MET A 85 11.18 -30.28 -10.80
N GLN A 86 12.12 -31.17 -10.49
CA GLN A 86 13.29 -31.40 -11.34
C GLN A 86 12.95 -31.95 -12.73
N SER A 87 11.82 -32.66 -12.90
CA SER A 87 11.36 -33.21 -14.16
C SER A 87 10.66 -32.18 -15.07
N LYS A 88 10.36 -31.01 -14.53
CA LYS A 88 9.66 -29.95 -15.28
C LYS A 88 10.58 -29.22 -16.23
N THR A 89 9.99 -28.62 -17.27
CA THR A 89 10.75 -27.77 -18.19
C THR A 89 11.34 -26.57 -17.46
N TRP A 90 12.44 -26.02 -18.01
CA TRP A 90 13.07 -24.84 -17.43
C TRP A 90 12.07 -23.69 -17.20
N LEU A 91 11.18 -23.42 -18.16
CA LEU A 91 10.18 -22.37 -18.06
C LEU A 91 9.18 -22.64 -16.92
N GLN A 92 8.70 -23.87 -16.77
CA GLN A 92 7.79 -24.23 -15.67
C GLN A 92 8.44 -24.04 -14.31
N ARG A 93 9.71 -24.46 -14.15
CA ARG A 93 10.48 -24.26 -12.92
C ARG A 93 10.68 -22.78 -12.63
N PHE A 94 11.13 -22.02 -13.66
CA PHE A 94 11.34 -20.58 -13.52
C PHE A 94 10.04 -19.85 -13.12
N LEU A 95 8.93 -20.13 -13.80
CA LEU A 95 7.65 -19.50 -13.48
C LEU A 95 7.15 -19.89 -12.08
N THR A 96 7.36 -21.13 -11.64
CA THR A 96 7.00 -21.54 -10.29
C THR A 96 7.80 -20.77 -9.23
N VAL A 97 9.11 -20.62 -9.43
CA VAL A 97 9.97 -19.86 -8.48
C VAL A 97 9.68 -18.36 -8.55
N ALA A 98 9.46 -17.80 -9.73
CA ALA A 98 9.19 -16.36 -9.90
C ALA A 98 7.78 -15.95 -9.46
N ALA A 99 6.84 -16.91 -9.41
CA ALA A 99 5.42 -16.65 -9.16
C ALA A 99 5.17 -15.94 -7.81
N GLY A 100 5.90 -16.25 -6.76
CA GLY A 100 5.77 -15.59 -5.47
C GLY A 100 5.99 -14.09 -5.58
N VAL A 101 7.09 -13.68 -6.20
CA VAL A 101 7.41 -12.26 -6.42
C VAL A 101 6.38 -11.61 -7.34
N MET A 102 5.97 -12.29 -8.42
CA MET A 102 4.96 -11.78 -9.34
C MET A 102 3.63 -11.50 -8.63
N PHE A 103 3.20 -12.36 -7.72
CA PHE A 103 1.97 -12.18 -6.96
C PHE A 103 2.05 -11.02 -5.98
N ASN A 104 3.21 -10.75 -5.40
CA ASN A 104 3.43 -9.56 -4.58
C ASN A 104 3.34 -8.26 -5.41
N PHE A 105 3.86 -8.25 -6.65
CA PHE A 105 3.66 -7.12 -7.56
C PHE A 105 2.19 -6.92 -7.94
N ILE A 106 1.46 -8.01 -8.21
CA ILE A 106 0.03 -7.95 -8.48
C ILE A 106 -0.72 -7.40 -7.25
N LEU A 107 -0.40 -7.87 -6.04
CA LEU A 107 -0.98 -7.36 -4.80
C LEU A 107 -0.74 -5.85 -4.65
N CYS A 108 0.51 -5.40 -4.84
CA CYS A 108 0.87 -3.99 -4.79
C CYS A 108 0.05 -3.16 -5.80
N PHE A 109 -0.04 -3.63 -7.04
CA PHE A 109 -0.81 -2.95 -8.08
C PHE A 109 -2.29 -2.85 -7.72
N VAL A 110 -2.90 -3.94 -7.25
CA VAL A 110 -4.32 -3.97 -6.83
C VAL A 110 -4.56 -3.00 -5.66
N LEU A 111 -3.65 -2.95 -4.68
CA LEU A 111 -3.75 -2.03 -3.55
C LEU A 111 -3.62 -0.57 -4.01
N LEU A 112 -2.68 -0.24 -4.89
CA LEU A 112 -2.51 1.12 -5.42
C LEU A 112 -3.75 1.58 -6.20
N VAL A 113 -4.29 0.72 -7.05
CA VAL A 113 -5.54 1.01 -7.78
C VAL A 113 -6.71 1.17 -6.82
N GLY A 114 -6.81 0.28 -5.82
CA GLY A 114 -7.83 0.38 -4.78
C GLY A 114 -7.75 1.70 -4.01
N ILE A 115 -6.57 2.07 -3.54
CA ILE A 115 -6.34 3.36 -2.86
C ILE A 115 -6.74 4.52 -3.80
N GLY A 116 -6.33 4.50 -5.07
CA GLY A 116 -6.67 5.54 -6.03
C GLY A 116 -8.19 5.69 -6.26
N ILE A 117 -8.93 4.57 -6.27
CA ILE A 117 -10.39 4.58 -6.46
C ILE A 117 -11.13 5.04 -5.19
N PHE A 118 -10.73 4.52 -4.01
CA PHE A 118 -11.47 4.72 -2.76
C PHE A 118 -11.02 5.94 -1.95
N ALA A 119 -9.72 6.29 -1.98
CA ALA A 119 -9.20 7.46 -1.30
C ALA A 119 -9.35 8.76 -2.12
N GLY A 120 -9.68 8.63 -3.41
CA GLY A 120 -9.67 9.74 -4.35
C GLY A 120 -8.24 10.20 -4.67
N SER A 121 -8.08 10.98 -5.73
CA SER A 121 -6.88 11.79 -5.86
C SER A 121 -6.87 12.79 -4.71
N SER A 122 -5.78 12.87 -3.95
CA SER A 122 -5.59 14.03 -3.08
C SER A 122 -5.77 15.25 -3.98
N ASP A 123 -6.83 16.04 -3.73
CA ASP A 123 -6.97 17.32 -4.37
C ASP A 123 -5.64 18.06 -4.13
N ASN A 124 -4.92 18.41 -5.18
CA ASN A 124 -3.70 19.24 -5.11
C ASN A 124 -4.00 20.66 -4.60
N LYS A 125 -5.09 20.81 -3.89
CA LYS A 125 -5.52 22.08 -3.30
C LYS A 125 -4.66 22.39 -2.09
N TYR A 126 -4.24 23.63 -1.99
CA TYR A 126 -3.47 24.09 -0.85
C TYR A 126 -4.37 24.18 0.39
N ARG A 127 -4.34 23.13 1.22
CA ARG A 127 -5.09 23.05 2.48
C ARG A 127 -4.20 23.52 3.64
N ILE A 128 -4.72 24.40 4.48
CA ILE A 128 -4.06 24.86 5.70
C ILE A 128 -4.01 23.72 6.71
N ALA A 129 -2.83 23.19 6.95
CA ALA A 129 -2.62 22.09 7.91
C ALA A 129 -2.51 22.60 9.36
N GLU A 130 -1.96 23.80 9.54
CA GLU A 130 -1.74 24.40 10.86
C GLU A 130 -1.81 25.92 10.76
N VAL A 131 -2.34 26.55 11.80
CA VAL A 131 -2.35 28.02 11.95
C VAL A 131 -1.61 28.32 13.25
N GLU A 132 -0.48 29.00 13.13
CA GLU A 132 0.35 29.35 14.29
C GLU A 132 -0.36 30.42 15.14
N LYS A 133 -0.32 30.22 16.47
CA LYS A 133 -0.97 31.13 17.42
C LYS A 133 -0.28 32.50 17.42
N GLY A 134 -1.08 33.55 17.28
CA GLY A 134 -0.61 34.92 17.19
C GLY A 134 -0.16 35.36 15.78
N SER A 135 -0.17 34.44 14.79
CA SER A 135 0.19 34.76 13.40
C SER A 135 -0.80 35.71 12.74
N ALA A 136 -0.37 36.30 11.63
CA ALA A 136 -1.23 37.10 10.77
C ALA A 136 -2.45 36.31 10.24
N ALA A 137 -2.27 35.05 9.95
CA ALA A 137 -3.33 34.13 9.50
C ALA A 137 -4.40 33.91 10.60
N GLU A 138 -3.97 33.68 11.86
CA GLU A 138 -4.92 33.55 12.99
C GLU A 138 -5.69 34.85 13.22
N LYS A 139 -4.97 36.00 13.24
CA LYS A 139 -5.58 37.32 13.44
C LYS A 139 -6.59 37.68 12.35
N ALA A 140 -6.34 37.25 11.10
CA ALA A 140 -7.26 37.43 10.00
C ALA A 140 -8.48 36.47 10.06
N GLY A 141 -8.42 35.39 10.84
CA GLY A 141 -9.52 34.42 10.98
C GLY A 141 -9.42 33.21 10.05
N ILE A 142 -8.27 32.97 9.47
CA ILE A 142 -7.97 31.74 8.73
C ILE A 142 -7.90 30.57 9.72
N LYS A 143 -8.40 29.42 9.32
CA LYS A 143 -8.49 28.23 10.17
C LYS A 143 -7.81 27.02 9.52
N VAL A 144 -7.48 26.04 10.35
CA VAL A 144 -7.08 24.71 9.89
C VAL A 144 -8.20 24.12 9.02
N ASP A 145 -7.84 23.39 8.01
CA ASP A 145 -8.68 22.81 6.96
C ASP A 145 -9.24 23.78 5.92
N ASP A 146 -8.96 25.09 5.99
CA ASP A 146 -9.25 25.99 4.90
C ASP A 146 -8.48 25.60 3.63
N ILE A 147 -9.12 25.71 2.49
CA ILE A 147 -8.47 25.47 1.20
C ILE A 147 -8.20 26.82 0.56
N VAL A 148 -6.93 27.18 0.41
CA VAL A 148 -6.55 28.41 -0.30
C VAL A 148 -6.84 28.24 -1.78
N ILE A 149 -7.63 29.13 -2.34
CA ILE A 149 -8.05 29.14 -3.75
C ILE A 149 -7.55 30.35 -4.52
N GLY A 150 -7.10 31.41 -3.85
CA GLY A 150 -6.58 32.60 -4.50
C GLY A 150 -5.82 33.55 -3.57
N ILE A 151 -4.98 34.39 -4.15
CA ILE A 151 -4.29 35.50 -3.49
C ILE A 151 -4.44 36.74 -4.38
N ASN A 152 -4.89 37.84 -3.81
CA ASN A 152 -5.11 39.11 -4.51
C ASN A 152 -5.92 38.95 -5.81
N GLY A 153 -6.95 38.06 -5.79
CA GLY A 153 -7.78 37.76 -6.95
C GLY A 153 -7.14 36.84 -7.99
N GLN A 154 -5.89 36.45 -7.81
CA GLN A 154 -5.24 35.45 -8.67
C GLN A 154 -5.56 34.02 -8.16
N LEU A 155 -6.15 33.20 -9.03
CA LEU A 155 -6.52 31.84 -8.71
C LEU A 155 -5.27 30.98 -8.45
N ILE A 156 -5.34 30.13 -7.42
CA ILE A 156 -4.31 29.14 -7.05
C ILE A 156 -4.91 27.75 -7.14
N THR A 157 -4.30 26.89 -7.94
CA THR A 157 -4.72 25.51 -8.15
C THR A 157 -3.70 24.50 -7.62
N THR A 158 -2.44 24.91 -7.50
CA THR A 158 -1.34 24.06 -7.05
C THR A 158 -0.50 24.73 -5.95
N ILE A 159 0.22 23.90 -5.18
CA ILE A 159 1.14 24.37 -4.13
C ILE A 159 2.33 25.15 -4.73
N GLU A 160 2.75 24.78 -5.93
CA GLU A 160 3.84 25.47 -6.66
C GLU A 160 3.44 26.88 -7.04
N GLU A 161 2.19 27.08 -7.52
CA GLU A 161 1.65 28.41 -7.81
C GLU A 161 1.58 29.27 -6.55
N PHE A 162 1.10 28.69 -5.43
CA PHE A 162 1.08 29.38 -4.14
C PHE A 162 2.48 29.85 -3.73
N ASN A 163 3.48 28.96 -3.78
CA ASN A 163 4.85 29.30 -3.39
C ASN A 163 5.47 30.35 -4.32
N SER A 164 5.20 30.28 -5.62
CA SER A 164 5.67 31.26 -6.61
C SER A 164 5.09 32.66 -6.36
N ILE A 165 3.79 32.74 -6.06
CA ILE A 165 3.11 34.00 -5.76
C ILE A 165 3.58 34.52 -4.40
N LYS A 166 3.69 33.67 -3.37
CA LYS A 166 4.17 34.04 -2.03
C LYS A 166 5.56 34.68 -2.07
N ALA A 167 6.46 34.16 -2.92
CA ALA A 167 7.83 34.68 -3.04
C ALA A 167 7.91 36.15 -3.49
N ASN A 168 6.85 36.71 -4.06
CA ASN A 168 6.80 38.10 -4.55
C ASN A 168 6.38 39.12 -3.48
N PHE A 169 5.88 38.67 -2.33
CA PHE A 169 5.40 39.55 -1.27
C PHE A 169 6.48 39.80 -0.20
N LYS A 170 6.38 40.97 0.42
CA LYS A 170 7.28 41.41 1.49
C LYS A 170 6.56 41.48 2.82
N ALA A 171 7.34 41.38 3.90
CA ALA A 171 6.84 41.63 5.24
C ALA A 171 6.17 43.03 5.35
N GLY A 172 5.06 43.08 6.08
CA GLY A 172 4.23 44.30 6.21
C GLY A 172 3.28 44.59 5.05
N GLU A 173 3.33 43.81 3.98
CA GLU A 173 2.41 43.94 2.84
C GLU A 173 1.05 43.34 3.18
N GLN A 174 -0.01 44.03 2.79
CA GLN A 174 -1.38 43.57 2.93
C GLN A 174 -1.78 42.79 1.67
N ILE A 175 -2.26 41.56 1.85
CA ILE A 175 -2.75 40.71 0.78
C ILE A 175 -4.14 40.18 1.13
N THR A 176 -4.96 39.93 0.11
CA THR A 176 -6.25 39.24 0.28
C THR A 176 -6.09 37.77 -0.06
N ILE A 177 -6.39 36.90 0.89
CA ILE A 177 -6.36 35.43 0.70
C ILE A 177 -7.80 34.94 0.60
N SER A 178 -8.14 34.34 -0.55
CA SER A 178 -9.43 33.68 -0.75
C SER A 178 -9.34 32.22 -0.34
N VAL A 179 -10.20 31.79 0.57
CA VAL A 179 -10.29 30.42 1.00
C VAL A 179 -11.67 29.83 0.74
N TYR A 180 -11.70 28.51 0.50
CA TYR A 180 -12.94 27.74 0.47
C TYR A 180 -13.12 27.02 1.80
N ARG A 181 -14.20 27.32 2.51
CA ARG A 181 -14.58 26.79 3.83
C ARG A 181 -16.05 26.42 3.84
N ASN A 182 -16.38 25.16 4.15
CA ASN A 182 -17.77 24.69 4.32
C ASN A 182 -18.72 25.01 3.15
N GLY A 183 -18.23 25.01 1.92
CA GLY A 183 -19.08 25.27 0.75
C GLY A 183 -19.07 26.73 0.27
N GLU A 184 -18.42 27.64 0.98
CA GLU A 184 -18.40 29.08 0.68
C GLU A 184 -16.96 29.56 0.43
N ILE A 185 -16.85 30.61 -0.38
CA ILE A 185 -15.59 31.34 -0.61
C ILE A 185 -15.59 32.54 0.34
N ILE A 186 -14.52 32.66 1.12
CA ILE A 186 -14.34 33.72 2.10
C ILE A 186 -12.99 34.41 1.82
N ASP A 187 -13.01 35.74 1.73
CA ASP A 187 -11.80 36.55 1.55
C ASP A 187 -11.34 37.07 2.91
N PHE A 188 -10.02 36.94 3.15
CA PHE A 188 -9.36 37.44 4.35
C PHE A 188 -8.26 38.41 3.97
N ASP A 189 -8.29 39.64 4.53
CA ASP A 189 -7.18 40.57 4.43
C ASP A 189 -6.13 40.25 5.49
N VAL A 190 -4.95 39.87 5.04
CA VAL A 190 -3.84 39.43 5.86
C VAL A 190 -2.66 40.37 5.69
N THR A 191 -2.19 40.96 6.77
CA THR A 191 -0.92 41.70 6.76
C THR A 191 0.20 40.73 7.10
N LEU A 192 1.14 40.53 6.17
CA LEU A 192 2.20 39.55 6.31
C LEU A 192 3.15 39.95 7.44
N ASP A 193 3.32 39.04 8.42
CA ASP A 193 4.32 39.22 9.48
C ASP A 193 5.74 39.10 8.89
N GLU A 194 6.73 39.68 9.58
CA GLU A 194 8.14 39.42 9.25
C GLU A 194 8.39 37.90 9.34
N ALA A 195 8.93 37.30 8.28
CA ALA A 195 9.28 35.92 8.29
C ALA A 195 10.31 35.70 9.42
N LEU A 196 9.98 34.88 10.40
CA LEU A 196 10.97 34.36 11.33
C LEU A 196 12.01 33.58 10.49
N SER A 197 13.17 34.15 10.33
CA SER A 197 14.35 33.62 9.62
C SER A 197 14.89 32.36 10.29
#